data_1e0c224d1488cd6c72b9af15aa3d36ac
#
_entry.id   1e0c224d1488cd6c72b9af15aa3d36ac
#
_cell.length_a   1.000
_cell.length_b   1.000
_cell.length_c   1.000
_cell.angle_alpha   90.00
_cell.angle_beta   90.00
_cell.angle_gamma   90.00
#
_symmetry.space_group_name_H-M   'P 1'
#
loop_
_entity.id
_entity.type
_entity.pdbx_description
1 polymer ?
#
loop_
_entity_poly.entity_id
_entity_poly.type
_entity_poly.pdbx_seq_one_letter_code
_entity_poly.pdbx_strand_id
1 'polypeptide(L)'
;EEGSQANEGLKQLIDCASLFGTDLVAGFAGRLPDRPVEESVPKFQEVFAPLAQRAGEKGLKIAFENCNMDGDWNRGSYNIAFSPAAWELMFEAVPYDNVGLQWEPCHQMVQLVDPIPQLRKWVKKIFNVHGKDATIAWDIVKEQGICGKEKFVWHRTPGFGDSNWTDIISILRMNGYTGSIDIEGFHDPVYKGDLEYTGQVYALNYLKKCRGGEFVTL
;
A
#
# COMPACT_ATOMS: atom_id res chain seq x y z
N GLU A 1 8.85 1.44 24.57
CA GLU A 1 8.15 2.76 24.77
C GLU A 1 7.48 3.23 23.49
N GLU A 2 8.17 3.35 22.34
CA GLU A 2 7.60 3.82 21.07
C GLU A 2 6.44 2.95 20.58
N GLY A 3 6.55 1.63 20.61
CA GLY A 3 5.50 0.71 20.21
C GLY A 3 4.23 0.81 21.07
N SER A 4 4.36 1.14 22.36
CA SER A 4 3.20 1.34 23.24
C SER A 4 2.47 2.65 22.94
N GLN A 5 3.22 3.72 22.60
CA GLN A 5 2.64 5.00 22.21
C GLN A 5 1.93 4.89 20.86
N ALA A 6 2.53 4.20 19.89
CA ALA A 6 1.92 3.94 18.58
C ALA A 6 0.60 3.14 18.72
N ASN A 7 0.58 2.10 19.57
CA ASN A 7 -0.62 1.31 19.83
C ASN A 7 -1.74 2.16 20.46
N GLU A 8 -1.40 2.99 21.44
CA GLU A 8 -2.38 3.89 22.07
C GLU A 8 -2.89 4.94 21.09
N GLY A 9 -2.02 5.52 20.27
CA GLY A 9 -2.41 6.42 19.18
C GLY A 9 -3.36 5.76 18.19
N LEU A 10 -3.12 4.51 17.80
CA LEU A 10 -3.97 3.77 16.88
C LEU A 10 -5.35 3.47 17.50
N LYS A 11 -5.42 3.17 18.80
CA LYS A 11 -6.71 3.05 19.51
C LYS A 11 -7.50 4.35 19.48
N GLN A 12 -6.83 5.48 19.73
CA GLN A 12 -7.47 6.80 19.67
C GLN A 12 -7.97 7.12 18.26
N LEU A 13 -7.20 6.81 17.21
CA LEU A 13 -7.63 6.96 15.82
C LEU A 13 -8.87 6.13 15.52
N ILE A 14 -8.90 4.87 15.95
CA ILE A 14 -10.08 3.99 15.82
C ILE A 14 -11.28 4.60 16.56
N ASP A 15 -11.09 5.17 17.74
CA ASP A 15 -12.17 5.75 18.52
C ASP A 15 -12.73 7.03 17.90
N CYS A 16 -11.90 7.79 17.22
CA CYS A 16 -12.27 9.08 16.65
C CYS A 16 -12.61 9.06 15.16
N ALA A 17 -12.35 7.95 14.44
CA ALA A 17 -12.47 7.87 12.98
C ALA A 17 -13.85 8.30 12.47
N SER A 18 -14.92 7.92 13.15
CA SER A 18 -16.29 8.30 12.81
C SER A 18 -16.54 9.81 12.87
N LEU A 19 -15.81 10.55 13.70
CA LEU A 19 -15.90 12.01 13.78
C LEU A 19 -15.39 12.70 12.50
N PHE A 20 -14.52 12.02 11.76
CA PHE A 20 -13.98 12.45 10.46
C PHE A 20 -14.79 11.94 9.28
N GLY A 21 -15.86 11.19 9.51
CA GLY A 21 -16.70 10.60 8.46
C GLY A 21 -16.00 9.49 7.67
N THR A 22 -14.99 8.83 8.26
CA THR A 22 -14.29 7.69 7.64
C THR A 22 -14.62 6.39 8.34
N ASP A 23 -14.64 5.29 7.59
CA ASP A 23 -14.73 3.90 8.09
C ASP A 23 -13.39 3.16 8.02
N LEU A 24 -12.30 3.88 7.73
CA LEU A 24 -10.98 3.30 7.50
C LEU A 24 -9.91 4.01 8.34
N VAL A 25 -9.05 3.21 8.97
CA VAL A 25 -7.79 3.65 9.59
C VAL A 25 -6.65 2.93 8.89
N ALA A 26 -5.67 3.66 8.40
CA ALA A 26 -4.55 3.09 7.68
C ALA A 26 -3.20 3.41 8.37
N GLY A 27 -2.20 2.56 8.12
CA GLY A 27 -0.85 2.74 8.66
C GLY A 27 0.04 1.54 8.41
N PHE A 28 1.17 1.48 9.11
CA PHE A 28 2.11 0.36 9.01
C PHE A 28 1.81 -0.73 10.03
N ALA A 29 2.13 -1.98 9.66
CA ALA A 29 1.94 -3.13 10.53
C ALA A 29 2.95 -3.20 11.70
N GLY A 30 4.01 -2.40 11.64
CA GLY A 30 5.14 -2.52 12.56
C GLY A 30 6.04 -3.71 12.24
N ARG A 31 7.17 -3.78 12.94
CA ARG A 31 8.13 -4.88 12.82
C ARG A 31 9.04 -4.91 14.06
N LEU A 32 9.44 -6.10 14.48
CA LEU A 32 10.57 -6.23 15.41
C LEU A 32 11.85 -5.84 14.67
N PRO A 33 12.64 -4.86 15.18
CA PRO A 33 13.81 -4.37 14.47
C PRO A 33 14.83 -5.48 14.16
N ASP A 34 15.30 -5.49 12.91
CA ASP A 34 16.34 -6.42 12.42
C ASP A 34 16.05 -7.91 12.63
N ARG A 35 14.76 -8.28 12.63
CA ARG A 35 14.29 -9.66 12.70
C ARG A 35 13.60 -10.08 11.41
N PRO A 36 13.65 -11.39 11.08
CA PRO A 36 12.84 -11.94 10.01
C PRO A 36 11.34 -11.65 10.21
N VAL A 37 10.60 -11.60 9.10
CA VAL A 37 9.16 -11.30 9.13
C VAL A 37 8.41 -12.25 10.06
N GLU A 38 8.72 -13.54 10.02
CA GLU A 38 8.07 -14.60 10.83
C GLU A 38 8.17 -14.33 12.33
N GLU A 39 9.29 -13.80 12.80
CA GLU A 39 9.48 -13.48 14.21
C GLU A 39 8.59 -12.29 14.66
N SER A 40 8.19 -11.44 13.73
CA SER A 40 7.29 -10.31 14.01
C SER A 40 5.81 -10.70 14.04
N VAL A 41 5.42 -11.81 13.43
CA VAL A 41 4.01 -12.23 13.31
C VAL A 41 3.33 -12.44 14.67
N PRO A 42 3.93 -13.08 15.68
CA PRO A 42 3.31 -13.19 17.00
C PRO A 42 3.05 -11.84 17.65
N LYS A 43 3.99 -10.88 17.48
CA LYS A 43 3.80 -9.52 18.01
C LYS A 43 2.74 -8.74 17.25
N PHE A 44 2.69 -8.92 15.94
CA PHE A 44 1.61 -8.37 15.10
C PHE A 44 0.24 -8.88 15.57
N GLN A 45 0.09 -10.18 15.82
CA GLN A 45 -1.14 -10.77 16.32
C GLN A 45 -1.53 -10.20 17.69
N GLU A 46 -0.58 -10.13 18.64
CA GLU A 46 -0.80 -9.57 19.98
C GLU A 46 -1.35 -8.13 19.91
N VAL A 47 -0.82 -7.32 19.00
CA VAL A 47 -1.19 -5.90 18.86
C VAL A 47 -2.49 -5.75 18.06
N PHE A 48 -2.58 -6.39 16.91
CA PHE A 48 -3.64 -6.09 15.94
C PHE A 48 -4.92 -6.92 16.09
N ALA A 49 -4.90 -8.09 16.74
CA ALA A 49 -6.12 -8.83 16.99
C ALA A 49 -7.12 -8.04 17.87
N PRO A 50 -6.74 -7.46 19.02
CA PRO A 50 -7.64 -6.62 19.81
C PRO A 50 -8.02 -5.30 19.11
N LEU A 51 -7.15 -4.72 18.29
CA LEU A 51 -7.46 -3.51 17.51
C LEU A 51 -8.46 -3.81 16.40
N ALA A 52 -8.33 -4.95 15.72
CA ALA A 52 -9.26 -5.39 14.68
C ALA A 52 -10.66 -5.62 15.26
N GLN A 53 -10.74 -6.27 16.42
CA GLN A 53 -12.01 -6.44 17.14
C GLN A 53 -12.63 -5.08 17.50
N ARG A 54 -11.86 -4.18 18.11
CA ARG A 54 -12.31 -2.83 18.49
C ARG A 54 -12.81 -2.02 17.29
N ALA A 55 -12.08 -2.08 16.17
CA ALA A 55 -12.47 -1.43 14.92
C ALA A 55 -13.77 -2.04 14.38
N GLY A 56 -13.88 -3.37 14.36
CA GLY A 56 -15.07 -4.09 13.90
C GLY A 56 -16.33 -3.77 14.68
N GLU A 57 -16.24 -3.63 16.01
CA GLU A 57 -17.35 -3.19 16.87
C GLU A 57 -17.89 -1.79 16.51
N LYS A 58 -17.07 -0.97 15.86
CA LYS A 58 -17.41 0.39 15.38
C LYS A 58 -17.71 0.44 13.88
N GLY A 59 -17.70 -0.70 13.18
CA GLY A 59 -17.88 -0.76 11.73
C GLY A 59 -16.68 -0.23 10.93
N LEU A 60 -15.51 -0.16 11.55
CA LEU A 60 -14.28 0.35 10.93
C LEU A 60 -13.39 -0.77 10.40
N LYS A 61 -12.57 -0.41 9.42
CA LYS A 61 -11.53 -1.25 8.82
C LYS A 61 -10.14 -0.74 9.20
N ILE A 62 -9.17 -1.66 9.22
CA ILE A 62 -7.76 -1.34 9.36
C ILE A 62 -7.06 -1.78 8.09
N ALA A 63 -6.29 -0.88 7.47
CA ALA A 63 -5.52 -1.15 6.27
C ALA A 63 -4.02 -0.93 6.50
N PHE A 64 -3.20 -1.86 6.00
CA PHE A 64 -1.75 -1.76 6.08
C PHE A 64 -1.17 -1.38 4.73
N GLU A 65 -0.37 -0.32 4.73
CA GLU A 65 0.38 0.10 3.55
C GLU A 65 1.46 -0.94 3.21
N ASN A 66 1.61 -1.26 1.92
CA ASN A 66 2.57 -2.25 1.46
C ASN A 66 3.97 -1.71 1.16
N CYS A 67 4.35 -0.60 1.79
CA CYS A 67 5.69 -0.04 1.70
C CYS A 67 6.73 -0.91 2.43
N ASN A 68 7.85 -1.23 1.76
CA ASN A 68 8.92 -2.02 2.35
C ASN A 68 9.82 -1.25 3.33
N MET A 69 9.77 0.08 3.34
CA MET A 69 10.54 0.94 4.24
C MET A 69 12.03 0.55 4.32
N ASP A 70 12.64 0.32 3.15
CA ASP A 70 14.02 -0.15 2.99
C ASP A 70 14.34 -1.51 3.66
N GLY A 71 13.30 -2.25 4.04
CA GLY A 71 13.42 -3.59 4.61
C GLY A 71 13.32 -4.70 3.56
N ASP A 72 13.81 -5.87 3.92
CA ASP A 72 13.64 -7.14 3.22
C ASP A 72 13.02 -8.19 4.14
N TRP A 73 12.96 -9.46 3.70
CA TRP A 73 12.38 -10.55 4.50
C TRP A 73 13.10 -10.77 5.84
N ASN A 74 14.42 -10.63 5.86
CA ASN A 74 15.27 -10.95 7.00
C ASN A 74 15.57 -9.74 7.90
N ARG A 75 15.51 -8.52 7.35
CA ARG A 75 15.90 -7.29 8.01
C ARG A 75 14.95 -6.14 7.72
N GLY A 76 14.81 -5.27 8.69
CA GLY A 76 14.01 -4.05 8.60
C GLY A 76 13.47 -3.66 9.96
N SER A 77 12.90 -2.46 10.08
CA SER A 77 12.55 -1.91 11.39
C SER A 77 11.12 -1.38 11.49
N TYR A 78 10.39 -1.26 10.38
CA TYR A 78 9.15 -0.47 10.38
C TYR A 78 7.91 -1.23 9.96
N ASN A 79 7.99 -2.15 8.99
CA ASN A 79 6.79 -2.73 8.39
C ASN A 79 7.00 -4.17 7.93
N ILE A 80 6.08 -5.06 8.26
CA ILE A 80 6.04 -6.43 7.72
C ILE A 80 5.08 -6.56 6.53
N ALA A 81 4.18 -5.61 6.30
CA ALA A 81 3.12 -5.70 5.29
C ALA A 81 3.61 -5.47 3.84
N PHE A 82 4.88 -5.60 3.54
CA PHE A 82 5.48 -5.16 2.29
C PHE A 82 5.44 -6.18 1.14
N SER A 83 5.12 -7.44 1.41
CA SER A 83 5.14 -8.48 0.38
C SER A 83 3.94 -9.43 0.45
N PRO A 84 3.55 -10.06 -0.69
CA PRO A 84 2.43 -11.01 -0.70
C PRO A 84 2.60 -12.19 0.25
N ALA A 85 3.82 -12.70 0.42
CA ALA A 85 4.10 -13.79 1.37
C ALA A 85 3.89 -13.33 2.84
N ALA A 86 4.26 -12.09 3.17
CA ALA A 86 4.01 -11.54 4.48
C ALA A 86 2.51 -11.32 4.74
N TRP A 87 1.73 -10.92 3.73
CA TRP A 87 0.28 -10.78 3.85
C TRP A 87 -0.41 -12.11 4.19
N GLU A 88 0.05 -13.23 3.63
CA GLU A 88 -0.46 -14.57 3.99
C GLU A 88 -0.30 -14.83 5.49
N LEU A 89 0.90 -14.62 6.04
CA LEU A 89 1.17 -14.80 7.47
C LEU A 89 0.36 -13.83 8.34
N MET A 90 0.25 -12.57 7.93
CA MET A 90 -0.49 -11.56 8.67
C MET A 90 -1.99 -11.86 8.75
N PHE A 91 -2.61 -12.22 7.63
CA PHE A 91 -4.04 -12.51 7.59
C PHE A 91 -4.39 -13.88 8.18
N GLU A 92 -3.46 -14.83 8.21
CA GLU A 92 -3.61 -16.06 8.99
C GLU A 92 -3.55 -15.77 10.50
N ALA A 93 -2.62 -14.93 10.94
CA ALA A 93 -2.46 -14.57 12.35
C ALA A 93 -3.61 -13.70 12.89
N VAL A 94 -4.17 -12.83 12.04
CA VAL A 94 -5.27 -11.90 12.38
C VAL A 94 -6.40 -12.06 11.36
N PRO A 95 -7.21 -13.14 11.45
CA PRO A 95 -8.16 -13.54 10.43
C PRO A 95 -9.49 -12.77 10.51
N TYR A 96 -9.42 -11.45 10.60
CA TYR A 96 -10.59 -10.58 10.63
C TYR A 96 -10.89 -10.02 9.23
N ASP A 97 -12.16 -9.93 8.86
CA ASP A 97 -12.58 -9.42 7.56
C ASP A 97 -12.35 -7.91 7.41
N ASN A 98 -12.29 -7.20 8.52
CA ASN A 98 -12.03 -5.76 8.56
C ASN A 98 -10.53 -5.40 8.66
N VAL A 99 -9.65 -6.37 8.44
CA VAL A 99 -8.19 -6.16 8.31
C VAL A 99 -7.78 -6.42 6.87
N GLY A 100 -7.06 -5.47 6.27
CA GLY A 100 -6.69 -5.52 4.87
C GLY A 100 -5.49 -4.63 4.53
N LEU A 101 -5.44 -4.19 3.28
CA LEU A 101 -4.33 -3.45 2.71
C LEU A 101 -4.75 -2.04 2.27
N GLN A 102 -3.87 -1.10 2.51
CA GLN A 102 -3.71 0.11 1.73
C GLN A 102 -2.65 -0.21 0.67
N TRP A 103 -3.13 -0.53 -0.52
CA TRP A 103 -2.30 -1.15 -1.55
C TRP A 103 -1.84 -0.15 -2.58
N GLU A 104 -0.60 -0.34 -3.07
CA GLU A 104 -0.06 0.38 -4.21
C GLU A 104 0.85 -0.52 -5.07
N PRO A 105 0.86 -0.33 -6.40
CA PRO A 105 1.70 -1.12 -7.30
C PRO A 105 3.20 -0.80 -7.14
N CYS A 106 3.54 0.44 -6.83
CA CYS A 106 4.91 0.94 -6.75
C CYS A 106 5.81 0.05 -5.89
N HIS A 107 5.41 -0.25 -4.66
CA HIS A 107 6.24 -1.02 -3.73
C HIS A 107 6.33 -2.51 -4.07
N GLN A 108 5.44 -3.04 -4.89
CA GLN A 108 5.61 -4.36 -5.50
C GLN A 108 6.63 -4.31 -6.64
N MET A 109 6.54 -3.29 -7.51
CA MET A 109 7.46 -3.11 -8.64
C MET A 109 8.90 -2.86 -8.17
N VAL A 110 9.09 -2.16 -7.05
CA VAL A 110 10.42 -1.97 -6.41
C VAL A 110 11.07 -3.32 -6.07
N GLN A 111 10.27 -4.33 -5.75
CA GLN A 111 10.72 -5.70 -5.46
C GLN A 111 10.68 -6.60 -6.70
N LEU A 112 10.41 -6.07 -7.89
CA LEU A 112 10.17 -6.80 -9.15
C LEU A 112 9.02 -7.82 -9.05
N VAL A 113 8.06 -7.58 -8.17
CA VAL A 113 6.81 -8.34 -8.09
C VAL A 113 5.80 -7.72 -9.05
N ASP A 114 5.20 -8.54 -9.93
CA ASP A 114 4.13 -8.07 -10.82
C ASP A 114 2.88 -7.73 -10.00
N PRO A 115 2.43 -6.46 -10.00
CA PRO A 115 1.28 -6.03 -9.20
C PRO A 115 -0.05 -6.60 -9.70
N ILE A 116 -0.21 -6.91 -10.98
CA ILE A 116 -1.51 -7.34 -11.55
C ILE A 116 -1.98 -8.71 -11.03
N PRO A 117 -1.17 -9.77 -11.03
CA PRO A 117 -1.56 -11.05 -10.42
C PRO A 117 -1.84 -10.92 -8.92
N GLN A 118 -1.07 -10.11 -8.22
CA GLN A 118 -1.26 -9.89 -6.79
C GLN A 118 -2.55 -9.12 -6.50
N LEU A 119 -2.85 -8.08 -7.28
CA LEU A 119 -4.11 -7.37 -7.20
C LEU A 119 -5.30 -8.32 -7.37
N ARG A 120 -5.28 -9.21 -8.36
CA ARG A 120 -6.35 -10.21 -8.57
C ARG A 120 -6.52 -11.14 -7.38
N LYS A 121 -5.42 -11.60 -6.80
CA LYS A 121 -5.44 -12.52 -5.64
C LYS A 121 -5.98 -11.84 -4.39
N TRP A 122 -5.58 -10.60 -4.13
CA TRP A 122 -5.80 -9.90 -2.87
C TRP A 122 -6.90 -8.85 -2.89
N VAL A 123 -7.58 -8.64 -4.01
CA VAL A 123 -8.54 -7.54 -4.20
C VAL A 123 -9.61 -7.43 -3.12
N LYS A 124 -10.02 -8.55 -2.50
CA LYS A 124 -11.00 -8.55 -1.39
C LYS A 124 -10.43 -8.03 -0.07
N LYS A 125 -9.11 -7.98 0.06
CA LYS A 125 -8.40 -7.43 1.21
C LYS A 125 -7.89 -6.00 0.95
N ILE A 126 -8.12 -5.43 -0.22
CA ILE A 126 -7.73 -4.05 -0.54
C ILE A 126 -8.84 -3.11 -0.16
N PHE A 127 -8.60 -2.26 0.82
CA PHE A 127 -9.57 -1.29 1.36
C PHE A 127 -9.30 0.14 0.90
N ASN A 128 -8.04 0.43 0.58
CA ASN A 128 -7.62 1.70 0.01
C ASN A 128 -6.51 1.46 -1.03
N VAL A 129 -6.36 2.38 -1.96
CA VAL A 129 -5.32 2.32 -3.00
C VAL A 129 -4.56 3.63 -3.04
N HIS A 130 -3.23 3.57 -2.90
CA HIS A 130 -2.38 4.70 -3.25
C HIS A 130 -2.09 4.72 -4.74
N GLY A 131 -2.37 5.83 -5.35
CA GLY A 131 -2.00 6.16 -6.72
C GLY A 131 -0.52 6.52 -6.78
N LYS A 132 0.34 5.53 -6.70
CA LYS A 132 1.79 5.65 -6.79
C LYS A 132 2.34 4.64 -7.78
N ASP A 133 3.20 5.10 -8.65
CA ASP A 133 3.73 4.36 -9.79
C ASP A 133 5.24 4.09 -9.63
N ALA A 134 5.81 3.30 -10.51
CA ALA A 134 7.25 3.10 -10.61
C ALA A 134 7.68 2.93 -12.07
N THR A 135 8.93 3.33 -12.36
CA THR A 135 9.61 2.98 -13.62
C THR A 135 10.73 2.00 -13.31
N ILE A 136 10.80 0.89 -14.07
CA ILE A 136 11.85 -0.11 -13.95
C ILE A 136 12.78 -0.03 -15.16
N ALA A 137 14.06 0.28 -14.93
CA ALA A 137 15.10 0.23 -15.98
C ALA A 137 15.56 -1.23 -16.18
N TRP A 138 14.84 -1.96 -16.99
CA TRP A 138 15.14 -3.36 -17.29
C TRP A 138 16.49 -3.60 -17.96
N ASP A 139 17.02 -2.61 -18.67
CA ASP A 139 18.37 -2.62 -19.23
C ASP A 139 19.42 -2.69 -18.11
N ILE A 140 19.29 -1.85 -17.08
CA ILE A 140 20.17 -1.89 -15.90
C ILE A 140 20.05 -3.24 -15.17
N VAL A 141 18.82 -3.72 -14.95
CA VAL A 141 18.60 -5.03 -14.32
C VAL A 141 19.27 -6.16 -15.10
N LYS A 142 19.17 -6.15 -16.43
CA LYS A 142 19.77 -7.18 -17.28
C LYS A 142 21.29 -7.09 -17.36
N GLU A 143 21.85 -5.89 -17.24
CA GLU A 143 23.30 -5.65 -17.30
C GLU A 143 23.99 -5.91 -15.95
N GLN A 144 23.40 -5.43 -14.85
CA GLN A 144 24.06 -5.37 -13.55
C GLN A 144 23.37 -6.23 -12.47
N GLY A 145 22.17 -6.73 -12.75
CA GLY A 145 21.34 -7.40 -11.76
C GLY A 145 20.72 -6.44 -10.74
N ILE A 146 20.01 -7.00 -9.76
CA ILE A 146 19.33 -6.21 -8.71
C ILE A 146 20.26 -5.73 -7.59
N CYS A 147 21.45 -6.29 -7.49
CA CYS A 147 22.49 -5.92 -6.52
C CYS A 147 23.64 -5.12 -7.18
N GLY A 148 23.43 -4.61 -8.39
CA GLY A 148 24.38 -3.77 -9.12
C GLY A 148 24.58 -2.41 -8.45
N LYS A 149 25.52 -1.64 -9.01
CA LYS A 149 25.84 -0.30 -8.52
C LYS A 149 24.73 0.72 -8.82
N GLU A 150 24.09 0.58 -9.96
CA GLU A 150 23.15 1.57 -10.46
C GLU A 150 21.74 1.28 -9.95
N LYS A 151 21.02 2.36 -9.63
CA LYS A 151 19.61 2.30 -9.29
C LYS A 151 18.81 1.90 -10.54
N PHE A 152 17.95 0.91 -10.41
CA PHE A 152 17.16 0.37 -11.53
C PHE A 152 15.66 0.67 -11.42
N VAL A 153 15.20 1.26 -10.32
CA VAL A 153 13.79 1.58 -10.13
C VAL A 153 13.61 2.97 -9.52
N TRP A 154 12.64 3.71 -10.02
CA TRP A 154 12.25 5.02 -9.49
C TRP A 154 10.78 5.04 -9.17
N HIS A 155 10.44 5.57 -8.01
CA HIS A 155 9.06 5.89 -7.68
C HIS A 155 8.57 7.01 -8.59
N ARG A 156 7.34 6.91 -9.06
CA ARG A 156 6.76 7.85 -10.01
C ARG A 156 5.34 8.25 -9.59
N THR A 157 4.99 9.44 -9.94
CA THR A 157 3.59 9.88 -9.93
C THR A 157 2.80 9.11 -11.00
N PRO A 158 1.53 8.72 -10.77
CA PRO A 158 0.74 7.93 -11.72
C PRO A 158 0.71 8.51 -13.13
N GLY A 159 0.97 7.67 -14.11
CA GLY A 159 1.03 8.03 -15.52
C GLY A 159 2.43 8.41 -16.02
N PHE A 160 3.40 8.52 -15.13
CA PHE A 160 4.81 8.67 -15.49
C PHE A 160 5.64 7.40 -15.25
N GLY A 161 5.03 6.34 -14.76
CA GLY A 161 5.63 5.02 -14.55
C GLY A 161 5.08 3.96 -15.48
N ASP A 162 5.37 2.71 -15.15
CA ASP A 162 5.11 1.54 -15.99
C ASP A 162 3.85 0.78 -15.57
N SER A 163 3.11 1.24 -14.53
CA SER A 163 1.90 0.56 -14.07
C SER A 163 0.76 0.68 -15.08
N ASN A 164 0.08 -0.42 -15.36
CA ASN A 164 -1.15 -0.42 -16.17
C ASN A 164 -2.36 -0.03 -15.33
N TRP A 165 -2.57 1.26 -15.13
CA TRP A 165 -3.68 1.78 -14.33
C TRP A 165 -5.06 1.49 -14.91
N THR A 166 -5.16 1.28 -16.22
CA THR A 166 -6.44 0.87 -16.84
C THR A 166 -6.84 -0.53 -16.39
N ASP A 167 -5.89 -1.48 -16.35
CA ASP A 167 -6.15 -2.84 -15.86
C ASP A 167 -6.35 -2.85 -14.34
N ILE A 168 -5.55 -2.09 -13.59
CA ILE A 168 -5.72 -1.95 -12.13
C ILE A 168 -7.13 -1.51 -11.79
N ILE A 169 -7.59 -0.41 -12.38
CA ILE A 169 -8.94 0.12 -12.14
C ILE A 169 -10.03 -0.86 -12.61
N SER A 170 -9.82 -1.54 -13.73
CA SER A 170 -10.76 -2.54 -14.23
C SER A 170 -10.91 -3.71 -13.26
N ILE A 171 -9.80 -4.23 -12.73
CA ILE A 171 -9.82 -5.33 -11.76
C ILE A 171 -10.51 -4.89 -10.45
N LEU A 172 -10.20 -3.71 -9.94
CA LEU A 172 -10.85 -3.14 -8.76
C LEU A 172 -12.37 -3.06 -8.95
N ARG A 173 -12.83 -2.49 -10.07
CA ARG A 173 -14.26 -2.35 -10.40
C ARG A 173 -14.97 -3.68 -10.58
N MET A 174 -14.39 -4.62 -11.31
CA MET A 174 -14.95 -5.97 -11.49
C MET A 174 -15.17 -6.70 -10.17
N ASN A 175 -14.43 -6.32 -9.13
CA ASN A 175 -14.53 -6.90 -7.80
C ASN A 175 -15.32 -6.05 -6.80
N GLY A 176 -15.96 -4.97 -7.26
CA GLY A 176 -16.84 -4.14 -6.44
C GLY A 176 -16.12 -3.15 -5.52
N TYR A 177 -14.85 -2.79 -5.85
CA TYR A 177 -14.15 -1.74 -5.12
C TYR A 177 -14.82 -0.38 -5.35
N THR A 178 -15.15 0.30 -4.26
CA THR A 178 -15.82 1.61 -4.24
C THR A 178 -15.01 2.69 -3.53
N GLY A 179 -13.81 2.33 -3.04
CA GLY A 179 -12.91 3.26 -2.37
C GLY A 179 -12.23 4.24 -3.33
N SER A 180 -11.43 5.13 -2.77
CA SER A 180 -10.61 6.10 -3.51
C SER A 180 -9.34 5.48 -4.07
N ILE A 181 -8.72 6.20 -5.00
CA ILE A 181 -7.31 6.07 -5.37
C ILE A 181 -6.67 7.41 -5.00
N ASP A 182 -5.88 7.40 -3.95
CA ASP A 182 -5.29 8.59 -3.38
C ASP A 182 -3.92 8.84 -4.01
N ILE A 183 -3.77 9.95 -4.75
CA ILE A 183 -2.55 10.22 -5.52
C ILE A 183 -1.40 10.50 -4.55
N GLU A 184 -0.35 9.72 -4.66
CA GLU A 184 0.90 9.88 -3.95
C GLU A 184 2.06 10.08 -4.92
N GLY A 185 2.59 11.31 -4.97
CA GLY A 185 3.75 11.66 -5.80
C GLY A 185 5.08 11.60 -5.05
N PHE A 186 5.07 11.19 -3.80
CA PHE A 186 6.27 11.21 -2.96
C PHE A 186 7.38 10.32 -3.52
N HIS A 187 8.61 10.85 -3.53
CA HIS A 187 9.82 10.30 -4.14
C HIS A 187 9.88 10.31 -5.68
N ASP A 188 8.95 10.95 -6.39
CA ASP A 188 9.15 11.16 -7.83
C ASP A 188 10.40 12.02 -8.07
N PRO A 189 11.35 11.57 -8.91
CA PRO A 189 12.59 12.32 -9.13
C PRO A 189 12.39 13.62 -9.93
N VAL A 190 11.28 13.74 -10.67
CA VAL A 190 10.99 14.86 -11.55
C VAL A 190 9.88 15.75 -10.98
N TYR A 191 8.75 15.13 -10.60
CA TYR A 191 7.56 15.85 -10.15
C TYR A 191 7.58 16.03 -8.63
N LYS A 192 8.50 16.86 -8.16
CA LYS A 192 8.71 17.26 -6.76
C LYS A 192 8.97 18.76 -6.67
N GLY A 193 8.88 19.33 -5.48
CA GLY A 193 9.09 20.77 -5.26
C GLY A 193 8.16 21.59 -6.16
N ASP A 194 8.70 22.49 -6.96
CA ASP A 194 7.92 23.37 -7.84
C ASP A 194 7.08 22.64 -8.90
N LEU A 195 7.43 21.40 -9.24
CA LEU A 195 6.70 20.57 -10.20
C LEU A 195 5.70 19.61 -9.54
N GLU A 196 5.64 19.54 -8.22
CA GLU A 196 4.76 18.61 -7.51
C GLU A 196 3.29 18.82 -7.88
N TYR A 197 2.82 20.07 -7.84
CA TYR A 197 1.45 20.39 -8.24
C TYR A 197 1.14 19.98 -9.69
N THR A 198 2.09 20.20 -10.60
CA THR A 198 1.97 19.76 -12.00
C THR A 198 1.80 18.24 -12.08
N GLY A 199 2.60 17.50 -11.34
CA GLY A 199 2.50 16.02 -11.26
C GLY A 199 1.16 15.56 -10.70
N GLN A 200 0.68 16.16 -9.62
CA GLN A 200 -0.59 15.83 -9.00
C GLN A 200 -1.78 16.06 -9.95
N VAL A 201 -1.83 17.21 -10.61
CA VAL A 201 -2.88 17.53 -11.59
C VAL A 201 -2.84 16.58 -12.79
N TYR A 202 -1.65 16.28 -13.30
CA TYR A 202 -1.49 15.30 -14.39
C TYR A 202 -2.00 13.93 -13.98
N ALA A 203 -1.58 13.43 -12.82
CA ALA A 203 -1.98 12.12 -12.30
C ALA A 203 -3.49 12.01 -12.12
N LEU A 204 -4.13 13.05 -11.60
CA LEU A 204 -5.59 13.10 -11.48
C LEU A 204 -6.29 12.94 -12.83
N ASN A 205 -5.85 13.69 -13.83
CA ASN A 205 -6.41 13.62 -15.18
C ASN A 205 -6.14 12.28 -15.85
N TYR A 206 -4.93 11.73 -15.67
CA TYR A 206 -4.54 10.42 -16.18
C TYR A 206 -5.40 9.29 -15.57
N LEU A 207 -5.53 9.25 -14.25
CA LEU A 207 -6.35 8.25 -13.56
C LEU A 207 -7.84 8.35 -13.91
N LYS A 208 -8.36 9.58 -14.07
CA LYS A 208 -9.72 9.80 -14.59
C LYS A 208 -9.88 9.22 -16.00
N LYS A 209 -8.89 9.38 -16.87
CA LYS A 209 -8.89 8.80 -18.22
C LYS A 209 -8.83 7.27 -18.17
N CYS A 210 -7.96 6.69 -17.33
CA CYS A 210 -7.87 5.23 -17.13
C CYS A 210 -9.20 4.64 -16.60
N ARG A 211 -9.94 5.42 -15.83
CA ARG A 211 -11.26 5.07 -15.31
C ARG A 211 -12.36 5.07 -16.38
N GLY A 212 -12.11 5.63 -17.56
CA GLY A 212 -13.08 5.79 -18.65
C GLY A 212 -13.60 7.23 -18.83
N GLY A 213 -12.87 8.22 -18.26
CA GLY A 213 -13.23 9.64 -18.37
C GLY A 213 -14.33 10.07 -17.40
N GLU A 214 -15.19 11.00 -17.84
CA GLU A 214 -16.31 11.49 -17.02
C GLU A 214 -17.44 10.45 -16.94
N PHE A 215 -18.16 10.45 -15.81
CA PHE A 215 -19.34 9.62 -15.71
C PHE A 215 -20.42 10.11 -16.65
N VAL A 216 -20.90 9.22 -17.51
CA VAL A 216 -22.12 9.46 -18.28
C VAL A 216 -23.30 9.04 -17.40
N THR A 217 -24.08 10.01 -16.95
CA THR A 217 -25.40 9.73 -16.34
C THR A 217 -26.37 9.42 -17.46
N LEU A 218 -26.98 8.24 -17.43
CA LEU A 218 -28.07 7.85 -18.32
C LEU A 218 -29.36 8.57 -17.92
#